data_a3ddcaa85608402f9f1eb1fdc7ff3b39
#
_entry.id   a3ddcaa85608402f9f1eb1fdc7ff3b39
#
_cell.length_a   1.000
_cell.length_b   1.000
_cell.length_c   1.000
_cell.angle_alpha   90.00
_cell.angle_beta   90.00
_cell.angle_gamma   90.00
#
_symmetry.space_group_name_H-M   'P 1'
#
loop_
_entity.id
_entity.type
_entity.pdbx_description
1 polymer ?
#
loop_
_entity_poly.entity_id
_entity_poly.type
_entity_poly.pdbx_seq_one_letter_code
_entity_poly.pdbx_strand_id
1 'polypeptide(L)'
;MKYTTQMNAARQGIVTKEMEAVAAYEGIDVKDLMAEVAAGTIVIPANKNHKCLKPFGIGNSLKTKINVNLGTSRDCLNLDVEMEKVNKAVEMGAEAIMDLSSFGHTHVFRKKRVDECPAILGTVPIYDAIVYYNKALKDITSREWIDVFKMHAEDGVDFMTIHCGINRNTAERFKAMKRKMNIVSRGGSLIFAWMEATGNENPFFEYYDEILDICNEYDVTLSLGDACRPGCLADASDISQIEELVTLGELTARAWKKDVQVMIEGPGHMPMDQIQANMKIQQTICHGAPFYVLGPLVTDIAPGYDHITSAIGGAIAAASGASFLCYVTPAEHLRLPNVDDVKEGIMASKIAAHAADIAKGVKGAMDWDNQMAAARQKLDWEKQFELALDPEKARRYRAESTPEREDTCTMCGKMCSVRNMNAVLAGEDVDVI
;
A
#
# COMPACT_ATOMS: atom_id res chain seq x y z
N MET A 1 23.57 17.59 9.36
CA MET A 1 23.67 16.25 8.76
C MET A 1 24.45 16.36 7.46
N LYS A 2 25.12 15.29 7.02
CA LYS A 2 25.89 15.31 5.76
C LYS A 2 25.03 15.14 4.51
N TYR A 3 23.73 14.79 4.63
CA TYR A 3 22.78 14.54 3.54
C TYR A 3 21.39 15.08 3.91
N THR A 4 20.53 15.25 2.92
CA THR A 4 19.15 15.76 3.08
C THR A 4 18.09 14.66 3.04
N THR A 5 18.22 13.68 2.14
CA THR A 5 17.27 12.58 1.98
C THR A 5 17.99 11.24 1.88
N GLN A 6 17.25 10.12 1.98
CA GLN A 6 17.80 8.79 1.74
C GLN A 6 18.41 8.69 0.33
N MET A 7 17.72 9.22 -0.70
CA MET A 7 18.25 9.26 -2.06
C MET A 7 19.52 10.09 -2.17
N ASN A 8 19.57 11.26 -1.52
CA ASN A 8 20.77 12.11 -1.49
C ASN A 8 21.95 11.39 -0.81
N ALA A 9 21.70 10.71 0.33
CA ALA A 9 22.72 9.89 1.00
C ALA A 9 23.26 8.79 0.08
N ALA A 10 22.35 8.04 -0.56
CA ALA A 10 22.71 6.95 -1.46
C ALA A 10 23.57 7.43 -2.65
N ARG A 11 23.22 8.56 -3.25
CA ARG A 11 23.97 9.19 -4.34
C ARG A 11 25.36 9.68 -3.92
N GLN A 12 25.53 10.03 -2.65
CA GLN A 12 26.83 10.38 -2.06
C GLN A 12 27.64 9.16 -1.60
N GLY A 13 27.12 7.93 -1.75
CA GLY A 13 27.73 6.71 -1.24
C GLY A 13 27.69 6.58 0.29
N ILE A 14 26.75 7.26 0.94
CA ILE A 14 26.55 7.23 2.39
C ILE A 14 25.48 6.19 2.72
N VAL A 15 25.86 5.14 3.43
CA VAL A 15 24.92 4.17 4.01
C VAL A 15 24.28 4.77 5.25
N THR A 16 22.96 4.84 5.30
CA THR A 16 22.20 5.32 6.45
C THR A 16 21.79 4.16 7.36
N LYS A 17 21.42 4.45 8.60
CA LYS A 17 20.87 3.43 9.52
C LYS A 17 19.56 2.83 9.01
N GLU A 18 18.77 3.60 8.25
CA GLU A 18 17.54 3.14 7.60
C GLU A 18 17.87 2.12 6.50
N MET A 19 18.89 2.37 5.66
CA MET A 19 19.36 1.42 4.64
C MET A 19 19.88 0.12 5.27
N GLU A 20 20.66 0.21 6.36
CA GLU A 20 21.13 -0.97 7.10
C GLU A 20 19.98 -1.83 7.62
N ALA A 21 18.98 -1.18 8.24
CA ALA A 21 17.80 -1.87 8.78
C ALA A 21 16.97 -2.54 7.67
N VAL A 22 16.75 -1.85 6.55
CA VAL A 22 16.03 -2.40 5.39
C VAL A 22 16.81 -3.57 4.77
N ALA A 23 18.10 -3.43 4.54
CA ALA A 23 18.94 -4.49 3.99
C ALA A 23 18.93 -5.75 4.85
N ALA A 24 19.01 -5.57 6.19
CA ALA A 24 18.92 -6.68 7.15
C ALA A 24 17.54 -7.37 7.11
N TYR A 25 16.45 -6.61 7.04
CA TYR A 25 15.09 -7.15 6.94
C TYR A 25 14.85 -7.93 5.64
N GLU A 26 15.35 -7.42 4.53
CA GLU A 26 15.22 -8.05 3.20
C GLU A 26 16.22 -9.18 2.97
N GLY A 27 17.30 -9.24 3.75
CA GLY A 27 18.38 -10.23 3.60
C GLY A 27 19.20 -10.02 2.34
N ILE A 28 19.44 -8.77 1.93
CA ILE A 28 20.21 -8.34 0.76
C ILE A 28 21.45 -7.53 1.17
N ASP A 29 22.38 -7.34 0.24
CA ASP A 29 23.55 -6.50 0.47
C ASP A 29 23.13 -5.02 0.53
N VAL A 30 23.65 -4.29 1.52
CA VAL A 30 23.31 -2.87 1.71
C VAL A 30 23.79 -1.98 0.56
N LYS A 31 24.84 -2.38 -0.16
CA LYS A 31 25.35 -1.64 -1.32
C LYS A 31 24.44 -1.80 -2.53
N ASP A 32 23.86 -3.00 -2.70
CA ASP A 32 22.88 -3.25 -3.76
C ASP A 32 21.61 -2.42 -3.48
N LEU A 33 21.13 -2.45 -2.24
CA LEU A 33 20.02 -1.59 -1.80
C LEU A 33 20.31 -0.10 -2.04
N MET A 34 21.48 0.38 -1.64
CA MET A 34 21.90 1.77 -1.81
C MET A 34 21.94 2.18 -3.30
N ALA A 35 22.40 1.30 -4.19
CA ALA A 35 22.40 1.55 -5.62
C ALA A 35 20.99 1.75 -6.18
N GLU A 36 20.02 0.94 -5.75
CA GLU A 36 18.62 1.06 -6.17
C GLU A 36 17.94 2.29 -5.57
N VAL A 37 18.25 2.66 -4.32
CA VAL A 37 17.77 3.93 -3.70
C VAL A 37 18.34 5.13 -4.45
N ALA A 38 19.62 5.12 -4.83
CA ALA A 38 20.25 6.17 -5.63
C ALA A 38 19.60 6.31 -7.02
N ALA A 39 19.21 5.19 -7.63
CA ALA A 39 18.51 5.15 -8.92
C ALA A 39 17.03 5.57 -8.81
N GLY A 40 16.41 5.50 -7.62
CA GLY A 40 15.00 5.81 -7.39
C GLY A 40 14.05 4.61 -7.59
N THR A 41 14.57 3.40 -7.81
CA THR A 41 13.79 2.16 -7.97
C THR A 41 13.38 1.52 -6.65
N ILE A 42 14.01 1.95 -5.54
CA ILE A 42 13.59 1.68 -4.17
C ILE A 42 13.43 3.02 -3.45
N VAL A 43 12.40 3.13 -2.64
CA VAL A 43 12.21 4.24 -1.69
C VAL A 43 12.22 3.71 -0.26
N ILE A 44 12.74 4.51 0.67
CA ILE A 44 12.70 4.28 2.11
C ILE A 44 12.04 5.50 2.74
N PRO A 45 10.70 5.51 2.89
CA PRO A 45 10.00 6.62 3.52
C PRO A 45 10.41 6.72 4.99
N ALA A 46 11.07 7.82 5.34
CA ALA A 46 11.65 8.00 6.68
C ALA A 46 11.84 9.47 7.02
N ASN A 47 10.76 10.14 7.42
CA ASN A 47 10.82 11.54 7.82
C ASN A 47 11.76 11.73 9.04
N LYS A 48 12.59 12.75 8.98
CA LYS A 48 13.55 13.09 10.06
C LYS A 48 12.90 13.31 11.43
N ASN A 49 11.62 13.66 11.47
CA ASN A 49 10.85 13.92 12.68
C ASN A 49 10.14 12.68 13.24
N HIS A 50 10.02 11.58 12.47
CA HIS A 50 9.45 10.32 12.93
C HIS A 50 10.50 9.49 13.69
N LYS A 51 10.54 9.61 15.01
CA LYS A 51 11.63 9.05 15.84
C LYS A 51 11.47 7.56 16.17
N CYS A 52 10.23 7.06 16.25
CA CYS A 52 9.96 5.65 16.58
C CYS A 52 9.86 4.75 15.33
N LEU A 53 10.08 5.28 14.13
CA LEU A 53 9.97 4.57 12.85
C LEU A 53 10.85 3.33 12.82
N LYS A 54 10.24 2.20 12.43
CA LYS A 54 10.92 1.01 11.91
C LYS A 54 10.90 1.10 10.39
N PRO A 55 12.03 1.39 9.73
CA PRO A 55 12.03 1.66 8.30
C PRO A 55 11.83 0.39 7.47
N PHE A 56 11.11 0.52 6.37
CA PHE A 56 10.96 -0.49 5.32
C PHE A 56 11.27 0.12 3.96
N GLY A 57 11.83 -0.71 3.06
CA GLY A 57 12.02 -0.35 1.67
C GLY A 57 10.83 -0.77 0.82
N ILE A 58 10.48 0.05 -0.16
CA ILE A 58 9.42 -0.23 -1.15
C ILE A 58 10.07 -0.20 -2.54
N GLY A 59 10.06 -1.33 -3.24
CA GLY A 59 10.66 -1.49 -4.56
C GLY A 59 10.46 -2.90 -5.10
N ASN A 60 10.54 -3.07 -6.41
CA ASN A 60 10.19 -4.33 -7.08
C ASN A 60 11.13 -5.49 -6.75
N SER A 61 12.39 -5.22 -6.42
CA SER A 61 13.40 -6.21 -6.01
C SER A 61 13.23 -6.69 -4.57
N LEU A 62 12.37 -6.05 -3.78
CA LEU A 62 12.12 -6.36 -2.37
C LEU A 62 10.83 -7.18 -2.20
N LYS A 63 10.61 -7.67 -0.97
CA LYS A 63 9.31 -8.21 -0.56
C LYS A 63 8.22 -7.17 -0.82
N THR A 64 7.07 -7.60 -1.31
CA THR A 64 5.91 -6.73 -1.52
C THR A 64 5.38 -6.24 -0.18
N LYS A 65 5.22 -4.92 -0.03
CA LYS A 65 4.70 -4.29 1.20
C LYS A 65 3.21 -4.04 1.09
N ILE A 66 2.55 -3.93 2.24
CA ILE A 66 1.13 -3.55 2.31
C ILE A 66 0.96 -2.24 3.06
N ASN A 67 -0.02 -1.45 2.62
CA ASN A 67 -0.47 -0.25 3.30
C ASN A 67 -1.90 -0.41 3.80
N VAL A 68 -2.15 0.02 5.03
CA VAL A 68 -3.45 -0.02 5.69
C VAL A 68 -4.03 1.38 5.79
N ASN A 69 -5.14 1.61 5.10
CA ASN A 69 -5.86 2.87 5.17
C ASN A 69 -6.80 2.87 6.39
N LEU A 70 -6.80 3.96 7.13
CA LEU A 70 -7.73 4.20 8.24
C LEU A 70 -7.92 5.72 8.41
N GLY A 71 -8.77 6.12 9.33
CA GLY A 71 -9.00 7.54 9.61
C GLY A 71 -10.44 7.85 9.94
N THR A 72 -10.65 9.03 10.50
CA THR A 72 -11.97 9.53 10.93
C THR A 72 -12.73 10.15 9.76
N SER A 73 -14.06 10.06 9.85
CA SER A 73 -15.00 10.79 9.00
C SER A 73 -16.00 11.56 9.85
N ARG A 74 -16.84 12.41 9.22
CA ARG A 74 -17.86 13.18 9.95
C ARG A 74 -18.80 12.28 10.74
N ASP A 75 -19.13 11.12 10.20
CA ASP A 75 -20.09 10.19 10.81
C ASP A 75 -19.43 9.19 11.77
N CYS A 76 -18.10 9.11 11.78
CA CYS A 76 -17.31 8.16 12.58
C CYS A 76 -16.06 8.87 13.16
N LEU A 77 -16.18 9.43 14.39
CA LEU A 77 -15.17 10.27 15.04
C LEU A 77 -14.45 9.61 16.24
N ASN A 78 -14.58 8.30 16.41
CA ASN A 78 -13.99 7.65 17.58
C ASN A 78 -12.48 7.40 17.37
N LEU A 79 -11.65 8.28 17.93
CA LEU A 79 -10.19 8.20 17.86
C LEU A 79 -9.62 6.97 18.55
N ASP A 80 -10.25 6.47 19.62
CA ASP A 80 -9.75 5.29 20.34
C ASP A 80 -9.92 4.04 19.48
N VAL A 81 -11.03 3.91 18.77
CA VAL A 81 -11.25 2.83 17.79
C VAL A 81 -10.27 2.93 16.63
N GLU A 82 -9.96 4.13 16.14
CA GLU A 82 -8.96 4.31 15.09
C GLU A 82 -7.54 3.93 15.59
N MET A 83 -7.20 4.25 16.84
CA MET A 83 -5.93 3.80 17.44
C MET A 83 -5.90 2.28 17.66
N GLU A 84 -7.02 1.64 18.02
CA GLU A 84 -7.12 0.18 18.09
C GLU A 84 -6.82 -0.47 16.72
N LYS A 85 -7.38 0.09 15.64
CA LYS A 85 -7.08 -0.36 14.27
C LYS A 85 -5.61 -0.20 13.92
N VAL A 86 -4.97 0.95 14.28
CA VAL A 86 -3.53 1.18 14.10
C VAL A 86 -2.72 0.09 14.81
N ASN A 87 -2.99 -0.13 16.10
CA ASN A 87 -2.28 -1.11 16.90
C ASN A 87 -2.44 -2.53 16.33
N LYS A 88 -3.66 -2.88 15.91
CA LYS A 88 -3.92 -4.19 15.30
C LYS A 88 -3.22 -4.34 13.95
N ALA A 89 -3.18 -3.32 13.13
CA ALA A 89 -2.46 -3.35 11.85
C ALA A 89 -0.95 -3.55 12.06
N VAL A 90 -0.35 -2.86 13.03
CA VAL A 90 1.06 -3.01 13.40
C VAL A 90 1.33 -4.42 13.95
N GLU A 91 0.49 -4.92 14.86
CA GLU A 91 0.58 -6.28 15.40
C GLU A 91 0.54 -7.35 14.30
N MET A 92 -0.32 -7.16 13.31
CA MET A 92 -0.43 -8.05 12.15
C MET A 92 0.68 -7.82 11.12
N GLY A 93 1.61 -6.89 11.39
CA GLY A 93 2.81 -6.64 10.59
C GLY A 93 2.54 -5.85 9.30
N ALA A 94 1.59 -4.92 9.29
CA ALA A 94 1.50 -3.92 8.23
C ALA A 94 2.75 -3.04 8.23
N GLU A 95 3.36 -2.84 7.07
CA GLU A 95 4.57 -2.04 6.93
C GLU A 95 4.26 -0.54 6.92
N ALA A 96 3.08 -0.16 6.43
CA ALA A 96 2.65 1.22 6.36
C ALA A 96 1.19 1.41 6.77
N ILE A 97 0.91 2.59 7.31
CA ILE A 97 -0.42 3.05 7.68
C ILE A 97 -0.66 4.41 7.05
N MET A 98 -1.79 4.56 6.35
CA MET A 98 -2.16 5.82 5.74
C MET A 98 -3.38 6.43 6.43
N ASP A 99 -3.22 7.64 6.93
CA ASP A 99 -4.29 8.43 7.52
C ASP A 99 -5.12 9.14 6.45
N LEU A 100 -6.34 8.69 6.29
CA LEU A 100 -7.33 9.29 5.42
C LEU A 100 -8.37 10.13 6.18
N SER A 101 -8.03 10.57 7.39
CA SER A 101 -8.91 11.41 8.21
C SER A 101 -9.36 12.65 7.45
N SER A 102 -10.67 12.87 7.41
CA SER A 102 -11.31 13.97 6.71
C SER A 102 -12.21 14.81 7.60
N PHE A 103 -12.15 14.62 8.93
CA PHE A 103 -12.93 15.37 9.89
C PHE A 103 -12.36 15.25 11.32
N GLY A 104 -12.56 16.28 12.14
CA GLY A 104 -12.18 16.31 13.55
C GLY A 104 -10.78 16.92 13.77
N HIS A 105 -10.14 16.52 14.87
CA HIS A 105 -8.82 17.02 15.25
C HIS A 105 -7.70 16.23 14.55
N THR A 106 -7.63 16.31 13.24
CA THR A 106 -6.71 15.56 12.37
C THR A 106 -5.24 15.74 12.77
N HIS A 107 -4.81 16.97 13.06
CA HIS A 107 -3.44 17.27 13.50
C HIS A 107 -3.08 16.54 14.80
N VAL A 108 -3.95 16.53 15.81
CA VAL A 108 -3.70 15.86 17.09
C VAL A 108 -3.57 14.34 16.89
N PHE A 109 -4.42 13.77 16.07
CA PHE A 109 -4.40 12.33 15.76
C PHE A 109 -3.15 11.95 14.95
N ARG A 110 -2.79 12.75 13.96
CA ARG A 110 -1.57 12.58 13.17
C ARG A 110 -0.33 12.63 14.03
N LYS A 111 -0.22 13.66 14.88
CA LYS A 111 0.93 13.84 15.78
C LYS A 111 1.08 12.66 16.73
N LYS A 112 -0.02 12.21 17.36
CA LYS A 112 -0.01 11.04 18.23
C LYS A 112 0.52 9.79 17.52
N ARG A 113 0.15 9.56 16.26
CA ARG A 113 0.66 8.42 15.49
C ARG A 113 2.13 8.54 15.15
N VAL A 114 2.61 9.71 14.75
CA VAL A 114 4.04 9.93 14.52
C VAL A 114 4.87 9.64 15.79
N ASP A 115 4.32 9.96 16.96
CA ASP A 115 5.02 9.75 18.21
C ASP A 115 4.97 8.29 18.73
N GLU A 116 3.93 7.51 18.38
CA GLU A 116 3.66 6.19 18.97
C GLU A 116 3.72 5.01 17.98
N CYS A 117 3.51 5.22 16.68
CA CYS A 117 3.40 4.15 15.69
C CYS A 117 4.75 3.88 15.00
N PRO A 118 5.28 2.66 15.04
CA PRO A 118 6.56 2.33 14.40
C PRO A 118 6.45 2.05 12.89
N ALA A 119 5.23 1.96 12.33
CA ALA A 119 5.04 1.74 10.90
C ALA A 119 5.28 3.04 10.10
N ILE A 120 5.59 2.92 8.81
CA ILE A 120 5.64 4.06 7.89
C ILE A 120 4.27 4.77 7.89
N LEU A 121 4.26 6.08 8.08
CA LEU A 121 3.04 6.88 8.12
C LEU A 121 2.84 7.68 6.84
N GLY A 122 1.68 7.47 6.19
CA GLY A 122 1.24 8.23 5.04
C GLY A 122 0.06 9.14 5.33
N THR A 123 -0.10 10.21 4.55
CA THR A 123 -1.27 11.10 4.59
C THR A 123 -1.63 11.62 3.21
N VAL A 124 -2.84 12.19 3.11
CA VAL A 124 -3.32 12.92 1.93
C VAL A 124 -3.65 14.35 2.34
N PRO A 125 -2.72 15.31 2.23
CA PRO A 125 -2.87 16.67 2.77
C PRO A 125 -4.12 17.42 2.29
N ILE A 126 -4.60 17.14 1.08
CA ILE A 126 -5.82 17.75 0.54
C ILE A 126 -7.05 17.51 1.41
N TYR A 127 -7.13 16.38 2.14
CA TYR A 127 -8.28 16.12 3.01
C TYR A 127 -8.26 17.01 4.24
N ASP A 128 -7.06 17.26 4.76
CA ASP A 128 -6.89 18.07 5.98
C ASP A 128 -7.05 19.57 5.72
N ALA A 129 -6.66 20.07 4.56
CA ALA A 129 -6.73 21.49 4.24
C ALA A 129 -8.17 22.05 4.37
N ILE A 130 -9.17 21.29 3.90
CA ILE A 130 -10.59 21.69 3.99
C ILE A 130 -11.04 21.76 5.45
N VAL A 131 -10.59 20.80 6.27
CA VAL A 131 -10.91 20.71 7.69
C VAL A 131 -10.20 21.80 8.49
N TYR A 132 -8.90 21.97 8.24
CA TYR A 132 -8.03 22.88 8.96
C TYR A 132 -8.45 24.34 8.78
N TYR A 133 -8.69 24.78 7.53
CA TYR A 133 -9.12 26.14 7.26
C TYR A 133 -10.62 26.38 7.47
N ASN A 134 -11.42 25.31 7.54
CA ASN A 134 -12.88 25.38 7.68
C ASN A 134 -13.53 26.33 6.65
N LYS A 135 -13.09 26.27 5.40
CA LYS A 135 -13.53 27.09 4.28
C LYS A 135 -14.28 26.26 3.24
N ALA A 136 -15.10 26.92 2.43
CA ALA A 136 -15.60 26.31 1.23
C ALA A 136 -14.45 25.99 0.27
N LEU A 137 -14.55 24.88 -0.47
CA LEU A 137 -13.50 24.40 -1.34
C LEU A 137 -12.92 25.48 -2.27
N LYS A 138 -13.79 26.27 -2.91
CA LYS A 138 -13.42 27.36 -3.82
C LYS A 138 -12.68 28.54 -3.16
N ASP A 139 -12.80 28.68 -1.84
CA ASP A 139 -12.22 29.79 -1.07
C ASP A 139 -10.85 29.41 -0.47
N ILE A 140 -10.40 28.18 -0.66
CA ILE A 140 -9.04 27.75 -0.29
C ILE A 140 -8.10 28.24 -1.37
N THR A 141 -7.06 28.96 -0.96
CA THR A 141 -6.05 29.52 -1.88
C THR A 141 -5.00 28.45 -2.25
N SER A 142 -4.33 28.64 -3.39
CA SER A 142 -3.21 27.78 -3.79
C SER A 142 -2.14 27.70 -2.70
N ARG A 143 -1.88 28.78 -1.98
CA ARG A 143 -0.90 28.84 -0.89
C ARG A 143 -1.32 27.96 0.30
N GLU A 144 -2.57 28.00 0.68
CA GLU A 144 -3.10 27.21 1.80
C GLU A 144 -2.98 25.69 1.57
N TRP A 145 -3.08 25.21 0.33
CA TRP A 145 -2.79 23.82 0.00
C TRP A 145 -1.34 23.44 0.29
N ILE A 146 -0.39 24.30 -0.05
CA ILE A 146 1.04 24.05 0.17
C ILE A 146 1.42 24.20 1.65
N ASP A 147 0.80 25.13 2.38
CA ASP A 147 1.04 25.32 3.81
C ASP A 147 0.60 24.09 4.62
N VAL A 148 -0.54 23.45 4.27
CA VAL A 148 -0.96 22.19 4.90
C VAL A 148 -0.02 21.03 4.53
N PHE A 149 0.45 20.95 3.30
CA PHE A 149 1.47 19.98 2.93
C PHE A 149 2.72 20.12 3.80
N LYS A 150 3.22 21.35 3.98
CA LYS A 150 4.36 21.64 4.83
C LYS A 150 4.12 21.25 6.30
N MET A 151 2.93 21.56 6.83
CA MET A 151 2.55 21.20 8.20
C MET A 151 2.63 19.65 8.42
N HIS A 152 2.17 18.85 7.46
CA HIS A 152 2.30 17.40 7.55
C HIS A 152 3.76 16.93 7.54
N ALA A 153 4.62 17.56 6.74
CA ALA A 153 6.04 17.26 6.72
C ALA A 153 6.72 17.60 8.05
N GLU A 154 6.39 18.75 8.64
CA GLU A 154 6.87 19.20 9.96
C GLU A 154 6.41 18.28 11.08
N ASP A 155 5.20 17.76 11.02
CA ASP A 155 4.65 16.79 11.98
C ASP A 155 5.38 15.46 11.98
N GLY A 156 6.06 15.09 10.89
CA GLY A 156 6.84 13.86 10.79
C GLY A 156 6.22 12.76 9.93
N VAL A 157 5.32 13.10 9.01
CA VAL A 157 4.74 12.15 8.05
C VAL A 157 5.81 11.66 7.08
N ASP A 158 5.92 10.35 6.86
CA ASP A 158 6.99 9.73 6.06
C ASP A 158 6.73 9.81 4.56
N PHE A 159 5.47 9.69 4.13
CA PHE A 159 5.08 9.89 2.74
C PHE A 159 3.77 10.63 2.61
N MET A 160 3.62 11.38 1.54
CA MET A 160 2.40 12.14 1.29
C MET A 160 1.89 11.92 -0.12
N THR A 161 0.58 11.64 -0.25
CA THR A 161 -0.08 11.53 -1.53
C THR A 161 -0.55 12.90 -2.00
N ILE A 162 -0.11 13.28 -3.21
CA ILE A 162 -0.55 14.49 -3.91
C ILE A 162 -1.02 14.13 -5.31
N HIS A 163 -2.20 14.62 -5.71
CA HIS A 163 -2.79 14.36 -7.02
C HIS A 163 -2.31 15.40 -8.04
N CYS A 164 -1.00 15.44 -8.30
CA CYS A 164 -0.36 16.41 -9.16
C CYS A 164 -0.37 16.04 -10.66
N GLY A 165 -0.82 14.83 -11.01
CA GLY A 165 -0.92 14.39 -12.41
C GLY A 165 -2.07 15.02 -13.17
N ILE A 166 -3.15 15.41 -12.47
CA ILE A 166 -4.25 16.15 -13.08
C ILE A 166 -3.91 17.65 -13.14
N ASN A 167 -3.87 18.21 -14.31
CA ASN A 167 -3.62 19.62 -14.59
C ASN A 167 -4.69 20.14 -15.56
N ARG A 168 -4.65 21.42 -15.95
CA ARG A 168 -5.69 21.96 -16.83
C ARG A 168 -5.81 21.23 -18.16
N ASN A 169 -4.71 20.77 -18.74
CA ASN A 169 -4.75 20.02 -20.00
C ASN A 169 -5.41 18.65 -19.82
N THR A 170 -5.02 17.90 -18.77
CA THR A 170 -5.63 16.60 -18.49
C THR A 170 -7.08 16.75 -18.07
N ALA A 171 -7.46 17.82 -17.35
CA ALA A 171 -8.84 18.13 -16.97
C ALA A 171 -9.72 18.42 -18.21
N GLU A 172 -9.25 19.20 -19.18
CA GLU A 172 -10.01 19.47 -20.42
C GLU A 172 -10.23 18.18 -21.24
N ARG A 173 -9.21 17.34 -21.35
CA ARG A 173 -9.35 16.05 -22.03
C ARG A 173 -10.28 15.10 -21.28
N PHE A 174 -10.18 15.06 -19.95
CA PHE A 174 -11.08 14.28 -19.12
C PHE A 174 -12.55 14.66 -19.35
N LYS A 175 -12.87 15.96 -19.42
CA LYS A 175 -14.22 16.45 -19.70
C LYS A 175 -14.74 16.03 -21.08
N ALA A 176 -13.85 15.90 -22.08
CA ALA A 176 -14.18 15.43 -23.40
C ALA A 176 -14.43 13.92 -23.49
N MET A 177 -13.90 13.15 -22.51
CA MET A 177 -14.08 11.71 -22.41
C MET A 177 -15.34 11.38 -21.59
N LYS A 178 -16.02 10.31 -21.97
CA LYS A 178 -17.22 9.86 -21.22
C LYS A 178 -16.86 8.59 -20.45
N ARG A 179 -16.33 8.76 -19.25
CA ARG A 179 -16.15 7.65 -18.29
C ARG A 179 -17.49 7.23 -17.69
N LYS A 180 -17.59 5.96 -17.29
CA LYS A 180 -18.78 5.46 -16.56
C LYS A 180 -18.82 5.95 -15.12
N MET A 181 -17.64 5.93 -14.43
CA MET A 181 -17.55 6.29 -13.01
C MET A 181 -16.89 7.67 -12.77
N ASN A 182 -16.54 8.41 -13.82
CA ASN A 182 -15.84 9.68 -13.70
C ASN A 182 -14.53 9.58 -12.87
N ILE A 183 -14.30 10.53 -11.94
CA ILE A 183 -13.17 10.54 -11.00
C ILE A 183 -13.65 9.95 -9.67
N VAL A 184 -13.13 8.78 -9.27
CA VAL A 184 -13.46 8.10 -8.02
C VAL A 184 -12.44 8.36 -6.91
N SER A 185 -11.26 8.87 -7.26
CA SER A 185 -10.28 9.35 -6.29
C SER A 185 -10.84 10.54 -5.51
N ARG A 186 -10.95 10.43 -4.18
CA ARG A 186 -11.44 11.52 -3.33
C ARG A 186 -10.55 12.76 -3.48
N GLY A 187 -9.23 12.62 -3.39
CA GLY A 187 -8.30 13.72 -3.56
C GLY A 187 -8.31 14.27 -4.99
N GLY A 188 -8.34 13.40 -5.99
CA GLY A 188 -8.44 13.78 -7.39
C GLY A 188 -9.70 14.56 -7.71
N SER A 189 -10.86 14.13 -7.19
CA SER A 189 -12.13 14.83 -7.40
C SER A 189 -12.19 16.19 -6.72
N LEU A 190 -11.60 16.33 -5.52
CA LEU A 190 -11.53 17.61 -4.81
C LEU A 190 -10.65 18.62 -5.55
N ILE A 191 -9.48 18.23 -6.04
CA ILE A 191 -8.60 19.12 -6.79
C ILE A 191 -9.20 19.49 -8.13
N PHE A 192 -9.81 18.53 -8.83
CA PHE A 192 -10.54 18.79 -10.06
C PHE A 192 -11.66 19.82 -9.87
N ALA A 193 -12.49 19.62 -8.83
CA ALA A 193 -13.58 20.55 -8.50
C ALA A 193 -13.06 21.94 -8.13
N TRP A 194 -11.93 22.02 -7.41
CA TRP A 194 -11.30 23.28 -7.08
C TRP A 194 -10.79 24.02 -8.33
N MET A 195 -10.11 23.30 -9.23
CA MET A 195 -9.63 23.87 -10.51
C MET A 195 -10.79 24.41 -11.37
N GLU A 196 -11.89 23.69 -11.44
CA GLU A 196 -13.08 24.12 -12.19
C GLU A 196 -13.77 25.33 -11.53
N ALA A 197 -13.88 25.34 -10.20
CA ALA A 197 -14.53 26.42 -9.47
C ALA A 197 -13.74 27.73 -9.46
N THR A 198 -12.41 27.65 -9.46
CA THR A 198 -11.52 28.82 -9.38
C THR A 198 -10.95 29.27 -10.72
N GLY A 199 -10.91 28.37 -11.71
CA GLY A 199 -10.21 28.60 -12.98
C GLY A 199 -8.68 28.52 -12.87
N ASN A 200 -8.12 28.21 -11.71
CA ASN A 200 -6.68 28.13 -11.47
C ASN A 200 -6.11 26.76 -11.89
N GLU A 201 -4.78 26.67 -12.01
CA GLU A 201 -4.07 25.43 -12.18
C GLU A 201 -4.04 24.64 -10.86
N ASN A 202 -3.84 23.33 -10.94
CA ASN A 202 -3.62 22.48 -9.79
C ASN A 202 -2.42 22.94 -8.96
N PRO A 203 -2.59 23.35 -7.69
CA PRO A 203 -1.50 23.88 -6.88
C PRO A 203 -0.34 22.87 -6.68
N PHE A 204 -0.63 21.58 -6.59
CA PHE A 204 0.38 20.53 -6.45
C PHE A 204 1.20 20.31 -7.73
N PHE A 205 0.66 20.69 -8.88
CA PHE A 205 1.38 20.72 -10.16
C PHE A 205 2.14 22.05 -10.34
N GLU A 206 1.48 23.19 -10.09
CA GLU A 206 2.02 24.52 -10.29
C GLU A 206 3.20 24.81 -9.35
N TYR A 207 3.08 24.47 -8.06
CA TYR A 207 4.12 24.69 -7.04
C TYR A 207 4.94 23.43 -6.75
N TYR A 208 5.07 22.53 -7.73
CA TYR A 208 5.74 21.23 -7.52
C TYR A 208 7.17 21.38 -7.03
N ASP A 209 7.94 22.36 -7.54
CA ASP A 209 9.32 22.58 -7.11
C ASP A 209 9.44 23.04 -5.65
N GLU A 210 8.48 23.80 -5.15
CA GLU A 210 8.41 24.17 -3.73
C GLU A 210 8.07 22.96 -2.85
N ILE A 211 7.16 22.10 -3.30
CA ILE A 211 6.85 20.83 -2.64
C ILE A 211 8.11 19.97 -2.55
N LEU A 212 8.89 19.88 -3.63
CA LEU A 212 10.15 19.15 -3.62
C LEU A 212 11.17 19.70 -2.63
N ASP A 213 11.23 21.03 -2.47
CA ASP A 213 12.11 21.67 -1.47
C ASP A 213 11.69 21.30 -0.04
N ILE A 214 10.39 21.27 0.25
CA ILE A 214 9.85 20.78 1.54
C ILE A 214 10.19 19.31 1.74
N CYS A 215 9.97 18.45 0.73
CA CYS A 215 10.31 17.04 0.81
C CYS A 215 11.80 16.80 1.08
N ASN A 216 12.67 17.57 0.44
CA ASN A 216 14.11 17.50 0.65
C ASN A 216 14.51 17.95 2.08
N GLU A 217 13.84 18.97 2.63
CA GLU A 217 14.10 19.47 4.00
C GLU A 217 13.75 18.40 5.05
N TYR A 218 12.61 17.71 4.92
CA TYR A 218 12.09 16.77 5.93
C TYR A 218 12.32 15.28 5.62
N ASP A 219 12.88 14.95 4.46
CA ASP A 219 13.03 13.58 3.93
C ASP A 219 11.68 12.88 3.76
N VAL A 220 10.73 13.57 3.13
CA VAL A 220 9.41 13.05 2.81
C VAL A 220 9.45 12.37 1.45
N THR A 221 8.91 11.15 1.36
CA THR A 221 8.67 10.47 0.08
C THR A 221 7.35 10.96 -0.53
N LEU A 222 7.35 11.34 -1.81
CA LEU A 222 6.12 11.64 -2.52
C LEU A 222 5.45 10.35 -3.02
N SER A 223 4.14 10.24 -2.77
CA SER A 223 3.25 9.32 -3.46
C SER A 223 2.47 10.13 -4.49
N LEU A 224 2.80 9.96 -5.77
CA LEU A 224 2.14 10.71 -6.84
C LEU A 224 0.80 10.04 -7.14
N GLY A 225 -0.28 10.68 -6.68
CA GLY A 225 -1.62 10.14 -6.66
C GLY A 225 -2.27 10.05 -8.05
N ASP A 226 -3.05 9.01 -8.25
CA ASP A 226 -3.77 8.71 -9.48
C ASP A 226 -5.21 9.25 -9.44
N ALA A 227 -5.40 10.53 -9.71
CA ALA A 227 -6.73 11.15 -9.77
C ALA A 227 -7.67 10.42 -10.75
N CYS A 228 -7.11 9.98 -11.88
CA CYS A 228 -7.82 9.30 -12.96
C CYS A 228 -7.78 7.76 -12.86
N ARG A 229 -7.52 7.17 -11.68
CA ARG A 229 -7.64 5.72 -11.54
C ARG A 229 -9.05 5.23 -11.87
N PRO A 230 -9.20 4.07 -12.53
CA PRO A 230 -10.52 3.53 -12.86
C PRO A 230 -11.29 3.11 -11.61
N GLY A 231 -12.55 3.50 -11.54
CA GLY A 231 -13.51 3.11 -10.49
C GLY A 231 -14.44 1.97 -10.90
N CYS A 232 -14.32 1.49 -12.13
CA CYS A 232 -14.97 0.30 -12.64
C CYS A 232 -14.13 -0.32 -13.76
N LEU A 233 -14.36 -1.58 -14.06
CA LEU A 233 -13.59 -2.31 -15.08
C LEU A 233 -13.65 -1.64 -16.46
N ALA A 234 -14.77 -1.01 -16.79
CA ALA A 234 -14.98 -0.40 -18.11
C ALA A 234 -14.15 0.87 -18.35
N ASP A 235 -13.66 1.51 -17.29
CA ASP A 235 -12.83 2.71 -17.38
C ASP A 235 -11.32 2.39 -17.30
N ALA A 236 -10.96 1.10 -17.15
CA ALA A 236 -9.57 0.67 -17.03
C ALA A 236 -8.76 0.96 -18.28
N SER A 237 -7.53 1.44 -18.10
CA SER A 237 -6.56 1.72 -19.17
C SER A 237 -7.05 2.72 -20.21
N ASP A 238 -7.98 3.61 -19.85
CA ASP A 238 -8.45 4.65 -20.74
C ASP A 238 -7.39 5.77 -20.93
N ILE A 239 -7.68 6.67 -21.85
CA ILE A 239 -6.78 7.79 -22.19
C ILE A 239 -6.48 8.64 -20.96
N SER A 240 -7.48 8.91 -20.10
CA SER A 240 -7.32 9.76 -18.91
C SER A 240 -6.35 9.16 -17.91
N GLN A 241 -6.46 7.85 -17.67
CA GLN A 241 -5.52 7.14 -16.79
C GLN A 241 -4.10 7.15 -17.34
N ILE A 242 -3.93 6.86 -18.63
CA ILE A 242 -2.60 6.78 -19.25
C ILE A 242 -1.95 8.17 -19.38
N GLU A 243 -2.72 9.20 -19.71
CA GLU A 243 -2.21 10.57 -19.81
C GLU A 243 -1.75 11.11 -18.46
N GLU A 244 -2.52 10.87 -17.39
CA GLU A 244 -2.09 11.19 -16.04
C GLU A 244 -0.78 10.46 -15.71
N LEU A 245 -0.67 9.17 -16.01
CA LEU A 245 0.54 8.39 -15.78
C LEU A 245 1.76 8.96 -16.51
N VAL A 246 1.61 9.47 -17.73
CA VAL A 246 2.69 10.16 -18.45
C VAL A 246 3.15 11.40 -17.68
N THR A 247 2.20 12.22 -17.21
CA THR A 247 2.52 13.40 -16.39
C THR A 247 3.24 13.01 -15.10
N LEU A 248 2.81 11.94 -14.43
CA LEU A 248 3.48 11.45 -13.21
C LEU A 248 4.91 10.98 -13.49
N GLY A 249 5.17 10.37 -14.64
CA GLY A 249 6.52 10.01 -15.08
C GLY A 249 7.45 11.23 -15.27
N GLU A 250 6.94 12.30 -15.88
CA GLU A 250 7.69 13.56 -16.02
C GLU A 250 7.99 14.21 -14.66
N LEU A 251 7.02 14.23 -13.76
CA LEU A 251 7.18 14.76 -12.40
C LEU A 251 8.16 13.93 -11.58
N THR A 252 8.18 12.61 -11.76
CA THR A 252 9.17 11.71 -11.15
C THR A 252 10.59 12.10 -11.51
N ALA A 253 10.86 12.32 -12.79
CA ALA A 253 12.18 12.74 -13.24
C ALA A 253 12.60 14.11 -12.67
N ARG A 254 11.65 15.03 -12.44
CA ARG A 254 11.91 16.31 -11.76
C ARG A 254 12.24 16.13 -10.28
N ALA A 255 11.49 15.28 -9.57
CA ALA A 255 11.74 15.00 -8.15
C ALA A 255 13.12 14.39 -7.93
N TRP A 256 13.51 13.42 -8.76
CA TRP A 256 14.82 12.79 -8.67
C TRP A 256 16.00 13.74 -8.91
N LYS A 257 15.82 14.81 -9.70
CA LYS A 257 16.83 15.85 -9.86
C LYS A 257 17.08 16.65 -8.58
N LYS A 258 16.12 16.68 -7.67
CA LYS A 258 16.19 17.29 -6.34
C LYS A 258 16.42 16.27 -5.22
N ASP A 259 16.82 15.05 -5.56
CA ASP A 259 17.04 13.94 -4.59
C ASP A 259 15.82 13.60 -3.73
N VAL A 260 14.60 13.79 -4.26
CA VAL A 260 13.35 13.44 -3.57
C VAL A 260 12.87 12.08 -4.05
N GLN A 261 12.61 11.18 -3.11
CA GLN A 261 12.07 9.86 -3.35
C GLN A 261 10.61 9.94 -3.81
N VAL A 262 10.25 9.10 -4.79
CA VAL A 262 8.90 9.08 -5.39
C VAL A 262 8.43 7.65 -5.53
N MET A 263 7.17 7.39 -5.20
CA MET A 263 6.40 6.23 -5.65
C MET A 263 5.16 6.72 -6.38
N ILE A 264 4.63 5.91 -7.29
CA ILE A 264 3.49 6.24 -8.14
C ILE A 264 2.27 5.47 -7.64
N GLU A 265 1.12 6.13 -7.52
CA GLU A 265 -0.14 5.44 -7.31
C GLU A 265 -0.70 4.89 -8.63
N GLY A 266 -1.43 3.80 -8.55
CA GLY A 266 -1.91 3.09 -9.71
C GLY A 266 -3.28 2.44 -9.53
N PRO A 267 -3.72 1.65 -10.52
CA PRO A 267 -5.13 1.41 -10.79
C PRO A 267 -5.87 0.78 -9.62
N GLY A 268 -7.17 1.16 -9.53
CA GLY A 268 -8.15 0.54 -8.66
C GLY A 268 -8.85 -0.64 -9.35
N HIS A 269 -9.95 -0.40 -10.09
CA HIS A 269 -10.67 -1.47 -10.79
C HIS A 269 -10.04 -1.77 -12.16
N MET A 270 -9.69 -3.04 -12.41
CA MET A 270 -9.05 -3.42 -13.68
C MET A 270 -9.29 -4.89 -14.02
N PRO A 271 -9.69 -5.23 -15.26
CA PRO A 271 -9.74 -6.62 -15.70
C PRO A 271 -8.38 -7.31 -15.61
N MET A 272 -8.37 -8.60 -15.25
CA MET A 272 -7.14 -9.35 -15.00
C MET A 272 -6.16 -9.32 -16.18
N ASP A 273 -6.66 -9.39 -17.40
CA ASP A 273 -5.87 -9.39 -18.64
C ASP A 273 -5.15 -8.06 -18.94
N GLN A 274 -5.57 -6.96 -18.30
CA GLN A 274 -4.95 -5.63 -18.47
C GLN A 274 -3.89 -5.32 -17.40
N ILE A 275 -3.90 -6.02 -16.26
CA ILE A 275 -3.05 -5.70 -15.10
C ILE A 275 -1.57 -5.74 -15.49
N GLN A 276 -1.10 -6.84 -16.10
CA GLN A 276 0.30 -7.00 -16.46
C GLN A 276 0.78 -5.91 -17.44
N ALA A 277 -0.04 -5.58 -18.45
CA ALA A 277 0.29 -4.53 -19.40
C ALA A 277 0.39 -3.16 -18.70
N ASN A 278 -0.53 -2.86 -17.80
CA ASN A 278 -0.54 -1.61 -17.03
C ASN A 278 0.71 -1.46 -16.14
N MET A 279 1.11 -2.54 -15.44
CA MET A 279 2.37 -2.56 -14.65
C MET A 279 3.57 -2.28 -15.53
N LYS A 280 3.63 -2.89 -16.72
CA LYS A 280 4.74 -2.70 -17.67
C LYS A 280 4.81 -1.27 -18.22
N ILE A 281 3.66 -0.67 -18.51
CA ILE A 281 3.57 0.72 -18.97
C ILE A 281 4.10 1.66 -17.88
N GLN A 282 3.66 1.49 -16.64
CA GLN A 282 4.14 2.31 -15.52
C GLN A 282 5.65 2.20 -15.33
N GLN A 283 6.19 1.00 -15.28
CA GLN A 283 7.63 0.79 -15.14
C GLN A 283 8.44 1.51 -16.22
N THR A 284 7.93 1.54 -17.45
CA THR A 284 8.58 2.20 -18.57
C THR A 284 8.47 3.72 -18.47
N ILE A 285 7.25 4.24 -18.30
CA ILE A 285 6.96 5.67 -18.31
C ILE A 285 7.49 6.37 -17.04
N CYS A 286 7.40 5.70 -15.89
CA CYS A 286 7.84 6.24 -14.60
C CYS A 286 9.25 5.77 -14.21
N HIS A 287 10.07 5.35 -15.17
CA HIS A 287 11.51 5.08 -15.01
C HIS A 287 11.84 4.00 -13.96
N GLY A 288 10.92 3.09 -13.66
CA GLY A 288 11.09 2.05 -12.63
C GLY A 288 10.80 2.51 -11.19
N ALA A 289 10.25 3.70 -10.99
CA ALA A 289 9.78 4.13 -9.68
C ALA A 289 8.79 3.11 -9.08
N PRO A 290 8.81 2.87 -7.75
CA PRO A 290 7.91 1.91 -7.11
C PRO A 290 6.44 2.20 -7.42
N PHE A 291 5.65 1.15 -7.67
CA PHE A 291 4.24 1.26 -8.00
C PHE A 291 3.39 0.83 -6.81
N TYR A 292 2.54 1.73 -6.33
CA TYR A 292 1.58 1.57 -5.25
C TYR A 292 0.18 1.45 -5.83
N VAL A 293 -0.46 0.29 -5.72
CA VAL A 293 -1.74 0.01 -6.40
C VAL A 293 -2.87 -0.25 -5.41
N LEU A 294 -4.08 0.16 -5.78
CA LEU A 294 -5.31 -0.10 -5.03
C LEU A 294 -5.95 -1.40 -5.53
N GLY A 295 -5.50 -2.50 -5.02
CA GLY A 295 -5.91 -3.82 -5.49
C GLY A 295 -4.93 -4.34 -6.55
N PRO A 296 -5.29 -4.37 -7.86
CA PRO A 296 -6.58 -3.96 -8.48
C PRO A 296 -7.76 -4.88 -8.17
N LEU A 297 -8.97 -4.30 -8.11
CA LEU A 297 -10.21 -5.06 -8.00
C LEU A 297 -10.59 -5.62 -9.37
N VAL A 298 -10.66 -6.94 -9.50
CA VAL A 298 -10.80 -7.63 -10.80
C VAL A 298 -12.26 -7.83 -11.26
N THR A 299 -13.23 -7.43 -10.44
CA THR A 299 -14.66 -7.44 -10.78
C THR A 299 -15.41 -6.41 -9.96
N ASP A 300 -16.50 -5.84 -10.53
CA ASP A 300 -17.31 -4.80 -9.90
C ASP A 300 -18.55 -5.38 -9.16
N ILE A 301 -18.80 -6.68 -9.23
CA ILE A 301 -20.05 -7.29 -8.76
C ILE A 301 -19.95 -7.97 -7.39
N ALA A 302 -18.90 -7.68 -6.63
CA ALA A 302 -18.64 -8.36 -5.37
C ALA A 302 -18.60 -7.45 -4.13
N PRO A 303 -19.56 -6.53 -3.91
CA PRO A 303 -19.62 -5.74 -2.68
C PRO A 303 -19.65 -6.63 -1.44
N GLY A 304 -18.84 -6.29 -0.42
CA GLY A 304 -18.64 -7.14 0.76
C GLY A 304 -17.54 -8.18 0.62
N TYR A 305 -17.01 -8.37 -0.59
CA TYR A 305 -15.89 -9.28 -0.92
C TYR A 305 -14.76 -8.57 -1.66
N ASP A 306 -14.71 -7.25 -1.63
CA ASP A 306 -13.72 -6.45 -2.35
C ASP A 306 -12.28 -6.77 -1.93
N HIS A 307 -12.05 -7.19 -0.70
CA HIS A 307 -10.76 -7.71 -0.23
C HIS A 307 -10.30 -8.96 -0.98
N ILE A 308 -11.22 -9.83 -1.42
CA ILE A 308 -10.90 -11.01 -2.23
C ILE A 308 -10.58 -10.60 -3.67
N THR A 309 -11.40 -9.74 -4.28
CA THR A 309 -11.17 -9.26 -5.65
C THR A 309 -9.86 -8.49 -5.75
N SER A 310 -9.55 -7.69 -4.74
CA SER A 310 -8.30 -6.97 -4.57
C SER A 310 -7.10 -7.91 -4.38
N ALA A 311 -7.24 -8.97 -3.59
CA ALA A 311 -6.16 -9.95 -3.40
C ALA A 311 -5.81 -10.67 -4.71
N ILE A 312 -6.79 -11.03 -5.53
CA ILE A 312 -6.58 -11.64 -6.85
C ILE A 312 -5.76 -10.69 -7.75
N GLY A 313 -6.24 -9.47 -7.92
CA GLY A 313 -5.57 -8.48 -8.78
C GLY A 313 -4.24 -8.01 -8.21
N GLY A 314 -4.16 -7.86 -6.88
CA GLY A 314 -2.93 -7.48 -6.17
C GLY A 314 -1.81 -8.52 -6.34
N ALA A 315 -2.13 -9.80 -6.28
CA ALA A 315 -1.14 -10.85 -6.54
C ALA A 315 -0.60 -10.78 -7.98
N ILE A 316 -1.48 -10.57 -8.97
CA ILE A 316 -1.08 -10.41 -10.37
C ILE A 316 -0.24 -9.14 -10.56
N ALA A 317 -0.66 -8.02 -9.98
CA ALA A 317 0.02 -6.75 -10.08
C ALA A 317 1.42 -6.81 -9.45
N ALA A 318 1.53 -7.35 -8.22
CA ALA A 318 2.79 -7.45 -7.52
C ALA A 318 3.76 -8.44 -8.21
N ALA A 319 3.26 -9.57 -8.72
CA ALA A 319 4.06 -10.48 -9.54
C ALA A 319 4.54 -9.84 -10.86
N SER A 320 3.86 -8.79 -11.32
CA SER A 320 4.15 -8.10 -12.59
C SER A 320 4.88 -6.76 -12.39
N GLY A 321 5.21 -6.36 -11.14
CA GLY A 321 6.04 -5.18 -10.90
C GLY A 321 5.50 -4.15 -9.91
N ALA A 322 4.29 -4.31 -9.36
CA ALA A 322 3.87 -3.49 -8.25
C ALA A 322 4.67 -3.85 -6.98
N SER A 323 4.99 -2.87 -6.16
CA SER A 323 5.85 -3.03 -4.98
C SER A 323 5.11 -2.81 -3.67
N PHE A 324 3.95 -2.17 -3.75
CA PHE A 324 3.19 -1.72 -2.60
C PHE A 324 1.70 -1.90 -2.87
N LEU A 325 1.03 -2.68 -2.02
CA LEU A 325 -0.39 -2.96 -2.14
C LEU A 325 -1.19 -2.15 -1.13
N CYS A 326 -2.10 -1.32 -1.60
CA CYS A 326 -3.14 -0.76 -0.74
C CYS A 326 -4.10 -1.88 -0.37
N TYR A 327 -4.27 -2.14 0.91
CA TYR A 327 -5.24 -3.12 1.36
C TYR A 327 -6.66 -2.65 1.03
N VAL A 328 -7.55 -3.61 0.85
CA VAL A 328 -8.99 -3.38 0.69
C VAL A 328 -9.71 -4.26 1.71
N THR A 329 -10.77 -3.74 2.33
CA THR A 329 -11.54 -4.46 3.35
C THR A 329 -12.87 -4.99 2.80
N PRO A 330 -13.53 -5.94 3.49
CA PRO A 330 -14.91 -6.32 3.13
C PRO A 330 -15.89 -5.15 3.15
N ALA A 331 -15.58 -4.08 3.91
CA ALA A 331 -16.44 -2.90 4.06
C ALA A 331 -16.27 -1.88 2.94
N GLU A 332 -15.34 -2.08 1.99
CA GLU A 332 -15.06 -1.15 0.90
C GLU A 332 -16.34 -0.81 0.14
N HIS A 333 -16.52 0.46 -0.21
CA HIS A 333 -17.71 1.03 -0.86
C HIS A 333 -19.03 0.91 -0.06
N LEU A 334 -19.02 0.32 1.15
CA LEU A 334 -20.23 0.08 1.96
C LEU A 334 -20.27 0.90 3.25
N ARG A 335 -19.16 0.95 3.99
CA ARG A 335 -19.05 1.69 5.28
C ARG A 335 -17.59 1.87 5.71
N LEU A 336 -17.37 2.67 6.74
CA LEU A 336 -16.05 2.72 7.39
C LEU A 336 -15.73 1.35 8.04
N PRO A 337 -14.55 0.75 7.80
CA PRO A 337 -14.20 -0.56 8.32
C PRO A 337 -14.07 -0.55 9.86
N ASN A 338 -14.53 -1.62 10.50
CA ASN A 338 -14.23 -1.92 11.89
C ASN A 338 -12.92 -2.72 12.03
N VAL A 339 -12.53 -3.10 13.25
CA VAL A 339 -11.27 -3.84 13.50
C VAL A 339 -11.24 -5.20 12.81
N ASP A 340 -12.37 -5.91 12.74
CA ASP A 340 -12.44 -7.23 12.08
C ASP A 340 -12.32 -7.10 10.55
N ASP A 341 -12.95 -6.08 9.95
CA ASP A 341 -12.78 -5.77 8.53
C ASP A 341 -11.31 -5.47 8.20
N VAL A 342 -10.63 -4.71 9.10
CA VAL A 342 -9.19 -4.40 8.95
C VAL A 342 -8.36 -5.68 8.97
N LYS A 343 -8.63 -6.62 9.89
CA LYS A 343 -7.95 -7.92 9.93
C LYS A 343 -8.12 -8.72 8.64
N GLU A 344 -9.36 -8.83 8.14
CA GLU A 344 -9.64 -9.57 6.90
C GLU A 344 -8.94 -8.92 5.70
N GLY A 345 -8.95 -7.59 5.59
CA GLY A 345 -8.25 -6.87 4.53
C GLY A 345 -6.73 -7.05 4.57
N ILE A 346 -6.13 -7.00 5.77
CA ILE A 346 -4.70 -7.24 5.96
C ILE A 346 -4.34 -8.66 5.53
N MET A 347 -5.10 -9.66 5.96
CA MET A 347 -4.83 -11.05 5.60
C MET A 347 -4.93 -11.29 4.10
N ALA A 348 -5.96 -10.78 3.46
CA ALA A 348 -6.13 -10.87 2.01
C ALA A 348 -4.94 -10.27 1.25
N SER A 349 -4.50 -9.07 1.66
CA SER A 349 -3.36 -8.38 1.04
C SER A 349 -2.03 -9.08 1.31
N LYS A 350 -1.80 -9.63 2.52
CA LYS A 350 -0.59 -10.40 2.83
C LYS A 350 -0.51 -11.70 2.05
N ILE A 351 -1.63 -12.39 1.85
CA ILE A 351 -1.68 -13.59 1.01
C ILE A 351 -1.31 -13.23 -0.44
N ALA A 352 -1.87 -12.13 -0.96
CA ALA A 352 -1.55 -11.65 -2.30
C ALA A 352 -0.07 -11.28 -2.45
N ALA A 353 0.49 -10.53 -1.48
CA ALA A 353 1.89 -10.12 -1.44
C ALA A 353 2.83 -11.33 -1.40
N HIS A 354 2.56 -12.30 -0.52
CA HIS A 354 3.38 -13.50 -0.39
C HIS A 354 3.34 -14.38 -1.66
N ALA A 355 2.16 -14.57 -2.24
CA ALA A 355 2.03 -15.31 -3.50
C ALA A 355 2.83 -14.65 -4.65
N ALA A 356 2.81 -13.32 -4.70
CA ALA A 356 3.60 -12.57 -5.67
C ALA A 356 5.10 -12.67 -5.39
N ASP A 357 5.52 -12.64 -4.13
CA ASP A 357 6.93 -12.74 -3.74
C ASP A 357 7.52 -14.11 -4.11
N ILE A 358 6.73 -15.19 -3.97
CA ILE A 358 7.09 -16.52 -4.50
C ILE A 358 7.27 -16.46 -6.02
N ALA A 359 6.32 -15.87 -6.74
CA ALA A 359 6.36 -15.78 -8.21
C ALA A 359 7.55 -14.95 -8.73
N LYS A 360 7.94 -13.89 -8.00
CA LYS A 360 9.12 -13.06 -8.29
C LYS A 360 10.44 -13.74 -7.91
N GLY A 361 10.42 -14.82 -7.15
CA GLY A 361 11.61 -15.46 -6.61
C GLY A 361 12.29 -14.67 -5.50
N VAL A 362 11.53 -13.91 -4.72
CA VAL A 362 12.06 -13.17 -3.55
C VAL A 362 12.70 -14.16 -2.58
N LYS A 363 13.90 -13.83 -2.13
CA LYS A 363 14.70 -14.69 -1.25
C LYS A 363 13.93 -15.08 0.02
N GLY A 364 13.84 -16.38 0.28
CA GLY A 364 13.18 -16.92 1.48
C GLY A 364 11.66 -17.06 1.37
N ALA A 365 10.99 -16.51 0.35
CA ALA A 365 9.54 -16.62 0.21
C ALA A 365 9.10 -18.09 0.11
N MET A 366 9.68 -18.86 -0.81
CA MET A 366 9.37 -20.28 -0.98
C MET A 366 9.81 -21.15 0.21
N ASP A 367 10.81 -20.72 0.97
CA ASP A 367 11.29 -21.48 2.15
C ASP A 367 10.22 -21.55 3.25
N TRP A 368 9.40 -20.52 3.40
CA TRP A 368 8.29 -20.52 4.34
C TRP A 368 7.23 -21.56 3.96
N ASP A 369 6.83 -21.62 2.68
CA ASP A 369 5.91 -22.64 2.17
C ASP A 369 6.49 -24.04 2.27
N ASN A 370 7.77 -24.24 2.02
CA ASN A 370 8.45 -25.52 2.20
C ASN A 370 8.41 -26.00 3.67
N GLN A 371 8.58 -25.09 4.63
CA GLN A 371 8.44 -25.42 6.06
C GLN A 371 6.99 -25.81 6.39
N MET A 372 6.00 -25.08 5.89
CA MET A 372 4.58 -25.43 6.03
C MET A 372 4.28 -26.79 5.42
N ALA A 373 4.79 -27.07 4.22
CA ALA A 373 4.62 -28.35 3.57
C ALA A 373 5.21 -29.51 4.39
N ALA A 374 6.39 -29.33 4.95
CA ALA A 374 7.03 -30.32 5.84
C ALA A 374 6.23 -30.55 7.14
N ALA A 375 5.68 -29.49 7.74
CA ALA A 375 4.80 -29.61 8.90
C ALA A 375 3.47 -30.33 8.55
N ARG A 376 2.89 -30.04 7.39
CA ARG A 376 1.68 -30.71 6.89
C ARG A 376 1.93 -32.19 6.59
N GLN A 377 3.06 -32.55 5.99
CA GLN A 377 3.42 -33.93 5.74
C GLN A 377 3.50 -34.75 7.04
N LYS A 378 4.05 -34.16 8.10
CA LYS A 378 4.17 -34.80 9.41
C LYS A 378 2.88 -34.76 10.23
N LEU A 379 1.84 -34.07 9.76
CA LEU A 379 0.61 -33.76 10.51
C LEU A 379 0.89 -33.05 11.83
N ASP A 380 1.97 -32.25 11.87
CA ASP A 380 2.37 -31.41 13.01
C ASP A 380 1.54 -30.13 13.03
N TRP A 381 0.40 -30.19 13.72
CA TRP A 381 -0.56 -29.10 13.78
C TRP A 381 -0.02 -27.87 14.49
N GLU A 382 0.77 -28.04 15.54
CA GLU A 382 1.33 -26.91 16.26
C GLU A 382 2.31 -26.13 15.36
N LYS A 383 3.16 -26.85 14.63
CA LYS A 383 4.08 -26.22 13.67
C LYS A 383 3.34 -25.54 12.51
N GLN A 384 2.24 -26.14 12.04
CA GLN A 384 1.39 -25.49 11.01
C GLN A 384 0.78 -24.18 11.52
N PHE A 385 0.35 -24.13 12.79
CA PHE A 385 -0.19 -22.91 13.39
C PHE A 385 0.90 -21.83 13.57
N GLU A 386 2.09 -22.22 14.02
CA GLU A 386 3.22 -21.29 14.16
C GLU A 386 3.62 -20.66 12.82
N LEU A 387 3.52 -21.43 11.73
CA LEU A 387 3.86 -20.97 10.39
C LEU A 387 2.71 -20.26 9.67
N ALA A 388 1.49 -20.28 10.20
CA ALA A 388 0.33 -19.66 9.55
C ALA A 388 0.43 -18.12 9.58
N LEU A 389 -0.05 -17.47 8.52
CA LEU A 389 -0.22 -16.00 8.48
C LEU A 389 -1.19 -15.51 9.56
N ASP A 390 -2.24 -16.29 9.85
CA ASP A 390 -3.20 -16.05 10.93
C ASP A 390 -3.30 -17.31 11.81
N PRO A 391 -2.42 -17.45 12.79
CA PRO A 391 -2.43 -18.61 13.69
C PRO A 391 -3.67 -18.68 14.58
N GLU A 392 -4.26 -17.53 14.96
CA GLU A 392 -5.46 -17.49 15.80
C GLU A 392 -6.66 -18.07 15.06
N LYS A 393 -6.90 -17.65 13.81
CA LYS A 393 -7.99 -18.16 12.96
C LYS A 393 -7.81 -19.65 12.69
N ALA A 394 -6.58 -20.07 12.38
CA ALA A 394 -6.28 -21.48 12.10
C ALA A 394 -6.55 -22.37 13.33
N ARG A 395 -6.10 -21.99 14.52
CA ARG A 395 -6.36 -22.70 15.79
C ARG A 395 -7.84 -22.76 16.11
N ARG A 396 -8.55 -21.64 16.00
CA ARG A 396 -10.00 -21.56 16.25
C ARG A 396 -10.76 -22.52 15.35
N TYR A 397 -10.53 -22.50 14.04
CA TYR A 397 -11.21 -23.39 13.08
C TYR A 397 -10.94 -24.86 13.36
N ARG A 398 -9.71 -25.20 13.76
CA ARG A 398 -9.39 -26.57 14.16
C ARG A 398 -10.14 -26.99 15.43
N ALA A 399 -10.24 -26.08 16.41
CA ALA A 399 -10.92 -26.35 17.69
C ALA A 399 -12.46 -26.47 17.56
N GLU A 400 -13.07 -25.85 16.55
CA GLU A 400 -14.51 -25.89 16.32
C GLU A 400 -15.03 -27.31 15.94
N SER A 401 -14.13 -28.21 15.51
CA SER A 401 -14.49 -29.57 15.13
C SER A 401 -13.36 -30.55 15.49
N THR A 402 -13.55 -31.31 16.58
CA THR A 402 -12.58 -32.28 17.06
C THR A 402 -12.72 -33.61 16.30
N PRO A 403 -11.66 -34.09 15.62
CA PRO A 403 -11.69 -35.39 14.95
C PRO A 403 -11.59 -36.53 15.98
N GLU A 404 -12.03 -37.71 15.59
CA GLU A 404 -11.86 -38.95 16.37
C GLU A 404 -10.38 -39.27 16.62
N ARG A 405 -9.52 -38.91 15.68
CA ARG A 405 -8.05 -39.04 15.75
C ARG A 405 -7.39 -37.65 15.75
N GLU A 406 -6.55 -37.38 16.71
CA GLU A 406 -5.88 -36.09 16.90
C GLU A 406 -4.95 -35.70 15.74
N ASP A 407 -4.36 -36.68 15.04
CA ASP A 407 -3.44 -36.49 13.92
C ASP A 407 -4.13 -36.11 12.61
N THR A 408 -5.44 -36.27 12.49
CA THR A 408 -6.21 -35.96 11.27
C THR A 408 -7.15 -34.75 11.47
N CYS A 409 -7.83 -34.31 10.41
CA CYS A 409 -8.94 -33.36 10.51
C CYS A 409 -10.28 -34.06 10.27
N THR A 410 -11.37 -33.42 10.69
CA THR A 410 -12.73 -33.97 10.54
C THR A 410 -13.18 -34.07 9.08
N MET A 411 -12.50 -33.43 8.13
CA MET A 411 -12.83 -33.51 6.69
C MET A 411 -12.56 -34.89 6.14
N CYS A 412 -11.42 -35.53 6.46
CA CYS A 412 -11.00 -36.80 5.91
C CYS A 412 -11.04 -37.92 6.96
N GLY A 413 -10.80 -37.64 8.24
CA GLY A 413 -10.75 -38.67 9.30
C GLY A 413 -9.78 -39.81 8.97
N LYS A 414 -10.26 -41.05 9.05
CA LYS A 414 -9.47 -42.24 8.71
C LYS A 414 -9.01 -42.29 7.24
N MET A 415 -9.70 -41.59 6.34
CA MET A 415 -9.35 -41.52 4.92
C MET A 415 -8.33 -40.45 4.59
N CYS A 416 -7.65 -39.88 5.58
CA CYS A 416 -6.63 -38.83 5.37
C CYS A 416 -5.52 -39.32 4.43
N SER A 417 -5.41 -38.72 3.26
CA SER A 417 -4.44 -39.13 2.24
C SER A 417 -2.99 -38.97 2.71
N VAL A 418 -2.67 -37.88 3.42
CA VAL A 418 -1.31 -37.62 3.95
C VAL A 418 -0.92 -38.71 4.94
N ARG A 419 -1.78 -38.99 5.91
CA ARG A 419 -1.55 -40.05 6.90
C ARG A 419 -1.40 -41.45 6.26
N ASN A 420 -2.34 -41.81 5.39
CA ASN A 420 -2.35 -43.11 4.77
C ASN A 420 -1.11 -43.32 3.88
N MET A 421 -0.71 -42.29 3.12
CA MET A 421 0.51 -42.40 2.31
C MET A 421 1.77 -42.50 3.18
N ASN A 422 1.84 -41.76 4.29
CA ASN A 422 2.96 -41.89 5.24
C ASN A 422 3.05 -43.32 5.80
N ALA A 423 1.92 -43.95 6.18
CA ALA A 423 1.87 -45.31 6.67
C ALA A 423 2.32 -46.31 5.60
N VAL A 424 1.80 -46.20 4.37
CA VAL A 424 2.17 -47.09 3.24
C VAL A 424 3.67 -46.99 2.94
N LEU A 425 4.22 -45.76 2.91
CA LEU A 425 5.66 -45.54 2.65
C LEU A 425 6.54 -46.05 3.80
N ALA A 426 6.00 -46.15 5.01
CA ALA A 426 6.68 -46.74 6.17
C ALA A 426 6.54 -48.29 6.21
N GLY A 427 5.80 -48.89 5.29
CA GLY A 427 5.53 -50.34 5.27
C GLY A 427 4.45 -50.78 6.23
N GLU A 428 3.58 -49.85 6.67
CA GLU A 428 2.46 -50.11 7.57
C GLU A 428 1.17 -50.35 6.80
N ASP A 429 0.27 -51.18 7.35
CA ASP A 429 -1.06 -51.38 6.82
C ASP A 429 -1.97 -50.18 7.06
N VAL A 430 -2.85 -49.90 6.09
CA VAL A 430 -3.79 -48.77 6.14
C VAL A 430 -5.20 -49.30 6.37
N ASP A 431 -5.79 -48.99 7.53
CA ASP A 431 -7.21 -49.26 7.82
C ASP A 431 -8.03 -47.98 7.60
N VAL A 432 -8.94 -48.00 6.63
CA VAL A 432 -9.80 -46.87 6.24
C VAL A 432 -11.27 -47.08 6.60
N ILE A 433 -11.60 -48.23 7.28
CA ILE A 433 -12.97 -48.61 7.68
C ILE A 433 -13.21 -48.29 9.15
#